data_a9ffe152be197483a049b53d73ed37ed
#
_entry.id   a9ffe152be197483a049b53d73ed37ed
#
_cell.length_a   1.000
_cell.length_b   1.000
_cell.length_c   1.000
_cell.angle_alpha   90.00
_cell.angle_beta   90.00
_cell.angle_gamma   90.00
#
_symmetry.space_group_name_H-M   'P 1'
#
loop_
_entity.id
_entity.type
_entity.pdbx_description
1 polymer ?
#
loop_
_entity_poly.entity_id
_entity_poly.type
_entity_poly.pdbx_seq_one_letter_code
_entity_poly.pdbx_strand_id
1 'polypeptide(L)'
;MEEYIYLDNAATTFPKPEAVYRALDRANRNAAVNAGRGSYALAEQAKQLIEDTRGLLLTLTKAKPAAEVVFTPSATFACNQIFGGLPWKREDIVYVSPYEHNAVMRTLHFLQKRYGFAIEELSVDAGTLELD
;
A
#
# COMPACT_ATOMS: atom_id res chain seq x y z
N MET A 1 -28.55 19.96 -0.53
CA MET A 1 -27.38 19.24 -1.09
C MET A 1 -27.94 18.27 -2.10
N GLU A 2 -27.44 18.29 -3.32
CA GLU A 2 -27.81 17.27 -4.31
C GLU A 2 -27.40 15.90 -3.79
N GLU A 3 -28.33 14.94 -3.82
CA GLU A 3 -28.09 13.56 -3.46
C GLU A 3 -27.34 12.90 -4.62
N TYR A 4 -26.08 12.57 -4.44
CA TYR A 4 -25.29 11.86 -5.45
C TYR A 4 -24.90 10.45 -4.95
N ILE A 5 -24.85 9.52 -5.87
CA ILE A 5 -24.40 8.16 -5.61
C ILE A 5 -22.91 8.07 -5.94
N TYR A 6 -22.09 7.75 -4.94
CA TYR A 6 -20.65 7.55 -5.13
C TYR A 6 -20.33 6.07 -5.26
N LEU A 7 -19.81 5.66 -6.41
CA LEU A 7 -19.54 4.26 -6.75
C LEU A 7 -18.04 3.92 -6.87
N ASP A 8 -17.15 4.88 -6.59
CA ASP A 8 -15.71 4.72 -6.76
C ASP A 8 -14.95 4.55 -5.43
N ASN A 9 -15.56 3.85 -4.47
CA ASN A 9 -14.94 3.60 -3.15
C ASN A 9 -13.66 2.75 -3.23
N ALA A 10 -13.46 1.99 -4.29
CA ALA A 10 -12.24 1.23 -4.53
C ALA A 10 -11.02 2.12 -4.75
N ALA A 11 -11.20 3.27 -5.40
CA ALA A 11 -10.14 4.26 -5.58
C ALA A 11 -9.88 5.05 -4.28
N THR A 12 -10.94 5.55 -3.65
CA THR A 12 -10.88 6.21 -2.33
C THR A 12 -12.26 6.23 -1.69
N THR A 13 -12.32 5.98 -0.39
CA THR A 13 -13.58 6.00 0.36
C THR A 13 -14.13 7.42 0.49
N PHE A 14 -15.37 7.66 0.02
CA PHE A 14 -16.06 8.92 0.19
C PHE A 14 -17.59 8.72 0.43
N PRO A 15 -18.17 9.38 1.42
CA PRO A 15 -17.51 10.12 2.50
C PRO A 15 -16.76 9.17 3.43
N LYS A 16 -15.68 9.64 4.03
CA LYS A 16 -14.98 8.85 5.05
C LYS A 16 -15.80 8.80 6.34
N PRO A 17 -15.69 7.74 7.14
CA PRO A 17 -16.28 7.73 8.47
C PRO A 17 -15.83 8.95 9.29
N GLU A 18 -16.75 9.52 10.06
CA GLU A 18 -16.47 10.72 10.87
C GLU A 18 -15.27 10.55 11.82
N ALA A 19 -15.05 9.33 12.31
CA ALA A 19 -13.88 8.99 13.13
C ALA A 19 -12.55 9.26 12.42
N VAL A 20 -12.49 9.10 11.09
CA VAL A 20 -11.29 9.36 10.28
C VAL A 20 -11.00 10.87 10.23
N TYR A 21 -12.02 11.69 9.98
CA TYR A 21 -11.86 13.14 9.97
C TYR A 21 -11.40 13.67 11.32
N ARG A 22 -12.01 13.18 12.41
CA ARG A 22 -11.62 13.57 13.78
C ARG A 22 -10.21 13.14 14.14
N ALA A 23 -9.79 11.93 13.74
CA ALA A 23 -8.44 11.46 13.99
C ALA A 23 -7.40 12.29 13.24
N LEU A 24 -7.67 12.62 11.98
CA LEU A 24 -6.80 13.46 11.15
C LEU A 24 -6.66 14.87 11.73
N ASP A 25 -7.79 15.53 12.09
CA ASP A 25 -7.76 16.85 12.70
C ASP A 25 -7.00 16.85 14.02
N ARG A 26 -7.24 15.85 14.90
CA ARG A 26 -6.54 15.69 16.16
C ARG A 26 -5.03 15.51 15.97
N ALA A 27 -4.62 14.65 15.02
CA ALA A 27 -3.20 14.42 14.75
C ALA A 27 -2.53 15.69 14.23
N ASN A 28 -3.17 16.41 13.30
CA ASN A 28 -2.62 17.64 12.75
C ASN A 28 -2.48 18.76 13.79
N ARG A 29 -3.40 18.89 14.73
CA ARG A 29 -3.34 19.93 15.77
C ARG A 29 -2.41 19.60 16.91
N ASN A 30 -2.28 18.33 17.29
CA ASN A 30 -1.65 17.95 18.55
C ASN A 30 -0.37 17.12 18.39
N ALA A 31 -0.10 16.54 17.20
CA ALA A 31 1.01 15.61 17.01
C ALA A 31 1.76 15.79 15.67
N ALA A 32 1.50 16.86 14.92
CA ALA A 32 2.16 17.12 13.64
C ALA A 32 3.58 17.68 13.82
N VAL A 33 4.43 16.94 14.51
CA VAL A 33 5.84 17.26 14.76
C VAL A 33 6.72 16.12 14.23
N ASN A 34 8.03 16.37 14.14
CA ASN A 34 8.96 15.34 13.68
C ASN A 34 9.10 14.20 14.72
N ALA A 35 8.56 13.03 14.40
CA ALA A 35 8.62 11.83 15.22
C ALA A 35 10.01 11.16 15.26
N GLY A 36 10.90 11.48 14.30
CA GLY A 36 12.15 10.72 14.09
C GLY A 36 13.38 11.25 14.83
N ARG A 37 13.36 12.49 15.32
CA ARG A 37 14.58 13.14 15.81
C ARG A 37 14.41 13.93 17.12
N GLY A 38 13.27 13.87 17.76
CA GLY A 38 12.99 14.60 19.00
C GLY A 38 12.93 13.65 20.19
N SER A 39 13.43 14.12 21.35
CA SER A 39 13.27 13.47 22.65
C SER A 39 12.32 14.24 23.58
N TYR A 40 11.55 15.18 23.04
CA TYR A 40 10.55 15.93 23.78
C TYR A 40 9.16 15.26 23.69
N ALA A 41 8.30 15.55 24.66
CA ALA A 41 7.02 14.85 24.84
C ALA A 41 6.14 14.78 23.58
N LEU A 42 6.05 15.85 22.77
CA LEU A 42 5.26 15.84 21.53
C LEU A 42 5.87 14.92 20.45
N ALA A 43 7.20 14.83 20.38
CA ALA A 43 7.86 13.92 19.43
C ALA A 43 7.60 12.45 19.80
N GLU A 44 7.62 12.13 21.09
CA GLU A 44 7.27 10.78 21.57
C GLU A 44 5.80 10.45 21.32
N GLN A 45 4.88 11.40 21.48
CA GLN A 45 3.47 11.21 21.12
C GLN A 45 3.28 10.96 19.62
N ALA A 46 3.97 11.71 18.75
CA ALA A 46 3.93 11.50 17.31
C ALA A 46 4.50 10.14 16.92
N LYS A 47 5.59 9.71 17.54
CA LYS A 47 6.17 8.39 17.36
C LYS A 47 5.21 7.29 17.80
N GLN A 48 4.60 7.43 18.98
CA GLN A 48 3.65 6.45 19.49
C GLN A 48 2.44 6.29 18.56
N LEU A 49 1.91 7.37 18.00
CA LEU A 49 0.83 7.31 17.01
C LEU A 49 1.20 6.46 15.78
N ILE A 50 2.44 6.57 15.30
CA ILE A 50 2.95 5.77 14.20
C ILE A 50 3.06 4.29 14.59
N GLU A 51 3.61 4.00 15.77
CA GLU A 51 3.78 2.63 16.25
C GLU A 51 2.44 1.95 16.54
N ASP A 52 1.49 2.65 17.13
CA ASP A 52 0.12 2.16 17.34
C ASP A 52 -0.55 1.80 16.00
N THR A 53 -0.38 2.65 14.99
CA THR A 53 -0.92 2.39 13.65
C THR A 53 -0.29 1.15 13.02
N ARG A 54 1.02 0.94 13.16
CA ARG A 54 1.71 -0.28 12.73
C ARG A 54 1.14 -1.52 13.43
N GLY A 55 0.99 -1.46 14.75
CA GLY A 55 0.42 -2.55 15.55
C GLY A 55 -1.00 -2.93 15.11
N LEU A 56 -1.85 -1.94 14.84
CA LEU A 56 -3.19 -2.17 14.33
C LEU A 56 -3.19 -2.83 12.96
N LEU A 57 -2.31 -2.41 12.04
CA LEU A 57 -2.18 -3.02 10.71
C LEU A 57 -1.67 -4.46 10.80
N LEU A 58 -0.69 -4.76 11.64
CA LEU A 58 -0.21 -6.13 11.87
C LEU A 58 -1.33 -7.01 12.42
N THR A 59 -2.13 -6.50 13.34
CA THR A 59 -3.29 -7.21 13.89
C THR A 59 -4.35 -7.47 12.82
N LEU A 60 -4.70 -6.45 12.04
CA LEU A 60 -5.72 -6.54 10.98
C LEU A 60 -5.33 -7.57 9.91
N THR A 61 -4.07 -7.58 9.52
CA THR A 61 -3.54 -8.50 8.48
C THR A 61 -3.20 -9.89 9.03
N LYS A 62 -3.33 -10.12 10.34
CA LYS A 62 -2.88 -11.36 11.01
C LYS A 62 -1.42 -11.70 10.66
N ALA A 63 -0.58 -10.68 10.55
CA ALA A 63 0.81 -10.83 10.16
C ALA A 63 1.60 -11.66 11.17
N LYS A 64 2.66 -12.33 10.70
CA LYS A 64 3.56 -13.09 11.58
C LYS A 64 4.28 -12.15 12.56
N PRO A 65 4.70 -12.64 13.74
CA PRO A 65 5.37 -11.80 14.76
C PRO A 65 6.63 -11.08 14.29
N ALA A 66 7.32 -11.64 13.29
CA ALA A 66 8.53 -11.03 12.70
C ALA A 66 8.23 -10.05 11.53
N ALA A 67 6.94 -9.81 11.22
CA ALA A 67 6.58 -8.89 10.15
C ALA A 67 6.71 -7.44 10.60
N GLU A 68 7.04 -6.57 9.65
CA GLU A 68 7.15 -5.13 9.84
C GLU A 68 6.23 -4.39 8.90
N VAL A 69 5.79 -3.20 9.32
CA VAL A 69 5.00 -2.28 8.49
C VAL A 69 5.85 -1.07 8.14
N VAL A 70 6.02 -0.83 6.85
CA VAL A 70 6.71 0.34 6.32
C VAL A 70 5.71 1.23 5.62
N PHE A 71 5.58 2.48 6.05
CA PHE A 71 4.75 3.47 5.37
C PHE A 71 5.48 4.06 4.17
N THR A 72 4.78 4.16 3.06
CA THR A 72 5.29 4.74 1.82
C THR A 72 4.35 5.85 1.33
N PRO A 73 4.82 6.80 0.51
CA PRO A 73 3.99 7.89 0.00
C PRO A 73 2.86 7.43 -0.92
N SER A 74 3.00 6.26 -1.56
CA SER A 74 2.00 5.70 -2.46
C SER A 74 2.23 4.22 -2.71
N ALA A 75 1.19 3.51 -3.20
CA ALA A 75 1.31 2.13 -3.67
C ALA A 75 2.36 1.99 -4.79
N THR A 76 2.44 2.96 -5.69
CA THR A 76 3.48 2.99 -6.74
C THR A 76 4.88 2.98 -6.15
N PHE A 77 5.12 3.78 -5.11
CA PHE A 77 6.42 3.80 -4.42
C PHE A 77 6.70 2.45 -3.74
N ALA A 78 5.70 1.88 -3.06
CA ALA A 78 5.82 0.56 -2.42
C ALA A 78 6.16 -0.53 -3.43
N CYS A 79 5.46 -0.61 -4.56
CA CYS A 79 5.73 -1.58 -5.64
C CYS A 79 7.16 -1.43 -6.18
N ASN A 80 7.61 -0.20 -6.45
CA ASN A 80 8.98 0.04 -6.92
C ASN A 80 10.02 -0.38 -5.88
N GLN A 81 9.78 -0.10 -4.60
CA GLN A 81 10.69 -0.47 -3.53
C GLN A 81 10.79 -1.99 -3.35
N ILE A 82 9.65 -2.69 -3.35
CA ILE A 82 9.59 -4.15 -3.18
C ILE A 82 10.22 -4.82 -4.40
N PHE A 83 9.71 -4.56 -5.60
CA PHE A 83 10.19 -5.24 -6.81
C PHE A 83 11.63 -4.86 -7.16
N GLY A 84 12.03 -3.59 -6.92
CA GLY A 84 13.41 -3.17 -7.13
C GLY A 84 14.42 -3.78 -6.16
N GLY A 85 13.95 -4.26 -5.00
CA GLY A 85 14.77 -4.94 -3.99
C GLY A 85 14.91 -6.46 -4.18
N LEU A 86 14.14 -7.06 -5.10
CA LEU A 86 14.24 -8.49 -5.36
C LEU A 86 15.46 -8.85 -6.23
N PRO A 87 16.11 -9.99 -5.96
CA PRO A 87 17.30 -10.45 -6.70
C PRO A 87 16.89 -11.15 -8.01
N TRP A 88 16.33 -10.40 -8.94
CA TRP A 88 15.84 -10.91 -10.22
C TRP A 88 16.90 -11.65 -11.03
N LYS A 89 16.49 -12.77 -11.63
CA LYS A 89 17.28 -13.56 -12.54
C LYS A 89 16.56 -13.72 -13.87
N ARG A 90 17.30 -14.05 -14.92
CA ARG A 90 16.75 -14.21 -16.26
C ARG A 90 15.77 -15.40 -16.38
N GLU A 91 15.98 -16.44 -15.57
CA GLU A 91 15.15 -17.63 -15.51
C GLU A 91 13.88 -17.49 -14.69
N ASP A 92 13.70 -16.36 -13.99
CA ASP A 92 12.50 -16.11 -13.20
C ASP A 92 11.27 -15.89 -14.12
N ILE A 93 10.12 -16.33 -13.64
CA ILE A 93 8.82 -16.08 -14.27
C ILE A 93 7.93 -15.37 -13.23
N VAL A 94 7.34 -14.25 -13.63
CA VAL A 94 6.38 -13.51 -12.82
C VAL A 94 5.00 -13.71 -13.41
N TYR A 95 4.14 -14.36 -12.65
CA TYR A 95 2.73 -14.48 -13.02
C TYR A 95 1.96 -13.26 -12.55
N VAL A 96 1.17 -12.70 -13.43
CA VAL A 96 0.33 -11.52 -13.18
C VAL A 96 -1.11 -11.79 -13.58
N SER A 97 -2.05 -11.15 -12.91
CA SER A 97 -3.44 -11.16 -13.36
C SER A 97 -3.65 -10.10 -14.45
N PRO A 98 -4.66 -10.26 -15.33
CA PRO A 98 -5.02 -9.21 -16.30
C PRO A 98 -5.62 -7.97 -15.64
N TYR A 99 -5.91 -8.04 -14.34
CA TYR A 99 -6.50 -6.96 -13.55
C TYR A 99 -5.47 -6.11 -12.81
N GLU A 100 -4.18 -6.34 -13.06
CA GLU A 100 -3.12 -5.64 -12.35
C GLU A 100 -3.12 -4.13 -12.58
N HIS A 101 -2.90 -3.39 -11.51
CA HIS A 101 -2.77 -1.95 -11.58
C HIS A 101 -1.46 -1.53 -12.28
N ASN A 102 -1.48 -0.38 -12.97
CA ASN A 102 -0.31 0.20 -13.63
C ASN A 102 0.93 0.33 -12.74
N ALA A 103 0.77 0.54 -11.43
CA ALA A 103 1.87 0.61 -10.47
C ALA A 103 2.69 -0.69 -10.42
N VAL A 104 2.02 -1.83 -10.58
CA VAL A 104 2.63 -3.17 -10.67
C VAL A 104 3.25 -3.37 -12.05
N MET A 105 2.43 -3.29 -13.10
CA MET A 105 2.83 -3.62 -14.47
C MET A 105 3.97 -2.75 -15.01
N ARG A 106 3.91 -1.43 -14.81
CA ARG A 106 5.00 -0.53 -15.27
C ARG A 106 6.32 -0.84 -14.58
N THR A 107 6.29 -1.14 -13.29
CA THR A 107 7.50 -1.50 -12.54
C THR A 107 8.07 -2.82 -13.03
N LEU A 108 7.22 -3.85 -13.21
CA LEU A 108 7.66 -5.16 -13.71
C LEU A 108 8.22 -5.06 -15.13
N HIS A 109 7.59 -4.36 -16.06
CA HIS A 109 8.10 -4.18 -17.42
C HIS A 109 9.44 -3.42 -17.45
N PHE A 110 9.63 -2.43 -16.56
CA PHE A 110 10.92 -1.76 -16.44
C PHE A 110 12.02 -2.73 -15.98
N LEU A 111 11.73 -3.55 -14.96
CA LEU A 111 12.67 -4.53 -14.42
C LEU A 111 12.92 -5.68 -15.40
N GLN A 112 11.90 -6.15 -16.13
CA GLN A 112 12.02 -7.15 -17.17
C GLN A 112 13.03 -6.72 -18.25
N LYS A 113 12.96 -5.46 -18.70
CA LYS A 113 13.94 -4.92 -19.67
C LYS A 113 15.36 -4.93 -19.13
N ARG A 114 15.53 -4.80 -17.83
CA ARG A 114 16.85 -4.74 -17.17
C ARG A 114 17.42 -6.13 -16.88
N TYR A 115 16.59 -7.06 -16.43
CA TYR A 115 17.01 -8.36 -15.91
C TYR A 115 16.68 -9.54 -16.83
N GLY A 116 15.73 -9.39 -17.75
CA GLY A 116 15.40 -10.37 -18.78
C GLY A 116 14.49 -11.51 -18.33
N PHE A 117 13.87 -11.44 -17.17
CA PHE A 117 12.87 -12.42 -16.71
C PHE A 117 11.60 -12.39 -17.57
N ALA A 118 10.78 -13.46 -17.49
CA ALA A 118 9.51 -13.53 -18.18
C ALA A 118 8.37 -12.95 -17.31
N ILE A 119 7.38 -12.33 -17.97
CA ILE A 119 6.09 -11.99 -17.35
C ILE A 119 5.03 -12.79 -18.10
N GLU A 120 4.24 -13.58 -17.38
CA GLU A 120 3.16 -14.40 -17.91
C GLU A 120 1.84 -13.96 -17.28
N GLU A 121 0.85 -13.67 -18.12
CA GLU A 121 -0.48 -13.30 -17.67
C GLU A 121 -1.32 -14.56 -17.46
N LEU A 122 -1.95 -14.66 -16.29
CA LEU A 122 -2.88 -15.73 -15.96
C LEU A 122 -4.13 -15.63 -16.84
N SER A 123 -4.64 -16.78 -17.27
CA SER A 123 -5.89 -16.83 -18.01
C SER A 123 -7.09 -16.52 -17.11
N VAL A 124 -8.14 -16.02 -17.72
CA VAL A 124 -9.40 -15.69 -17.04
C VAL A 124 -10.54 -16.34 -17.80
N ASP A 125 -11.40 -17.04 -17.09
CA ASP A 125 -12.65 -17.51 -17.65
C ASP A 125 -13.55 -16.33 -18.04
N ALA A 126 -13.92 -16.23 -19.32
CA ALA A 126 -14.69 -15.11 -19.86
C ALA A 126 -16.14 -15.03 -19.33
N GLY A 127 -16.67 -16.12 -18.80
CA GLY A 127 -18.04 -16.18 -18.25
C GLY A 127 -18.13 -15.85 -16.78
N THR A 128 -17.15 -16.30 -15.99
CA THR A 128 -17.10 -16.10 -14.52
C THR A 128 -16.21 -14.94 -14.10
N LEU A 129 -15.27 -14.53 -14.97
CA LEU A 129 -14.21 -13.56 -14.68
C LEU A 129 -13.25 -14.01 -13.56
N GLU A 130 -13.22 -15.33 -13.29
CA GLU A 130 -12.30 -15.94 -12.34
C GLU A 130 -10.96 -16.27 -13.02
N LEU A 131 -9.88 -16.25 -12.25
CA LEU A 131 -8.56 -16.69 -12.69
C LEU A 131 -8.54 -18.22 -12.78
N ASP A 132 -7.99 -18.76 -13.85
CA ASP A 132 -7.75 -20.20 -14.06
C ASP A 132 -6.51 -20.69 -13.30
#